data_e1d2cb149df62bb14b264b3590baefea
#
_entry.id   e1d2cb149df62bb14b264b3590baefea
#
_cell.length_a   1.000
_cell.length_b   1.000
_cell.length_c   1.000
_cell.angle_alpha   90.00
_cell.angle_beta   90.00
_cell.angle_gamma   90.00
#
_symmetry.space_group_name_H-M   'P 1'
#
loop_
_entity.id
_entity.type
_entity.pdbx_description
1 polymer ?
#
loop_
_entity_poly.entity_id
_entity_poly.type
_entity_poly.pdbx_seq_one_letter_code
_entity_poly.pdbx_strand_id
1 'polypeptide(L)'
;MFRHSRTFLLLSILSVPVLCATAFGQPGMDSPEVDSIILRGVELVHADSALEAVEEFKKLIGNFPDDPIGYFYVSASLQMLMDDFRNYTYAEEFDRYMDMAIKKAEKKKEQGNLTAQDYLYFGGAVGFRGIHKALTGNWMGAFVDGLKGKGYLEKALELDPELYDVYYGLGSYHFWKSLKSKIFWWLPFVADNRQKGIDMIKLSIEKGKFSAEDAKLALVRIWVENKEYDKAFAMIDELRKKYPNKPFILWLLAQAQLENQMYDGAISTYQVLFEALTSSPYYHPAGEVECRYFLALTYYEKRDFEQSSAQVDSILAFAEDSKNNKAIEHFLDKAKKLRKKINKETKTG
;
A
#
# COMPACT_ATOMS: atom_id res chain seq x y z
N MET A 1 -97.98 7.89 -17.08
CA MET A 1 -97.85 7.89 -15.63
C MET A 1 -96.37 7.46 -15.34
N PHE A 2 -95.52 8.43 -15.16
CA PHE A 2 -94.07 8.20 -15.11
C PHE A 2 -93.51 8.53 -13.73
N ARG A 3 -92.82 7.58 -13.14
CA ARG A 3 -92.15 7.74 -11.87
C ARG A 3 -90.59 7.75 -12.13
N HIS A 4 -90.00 8.90 -11.84
CA HIS A 4 -88.51 9.09 -11.91
C HIS A 4 -87.85 8.47 -10.68
N SER A 5 -86.90 7.59 -10.93
CA SER A 5 -85.95 7.13 -9.93
C SER A 5 -84.61 7.86 -10.13
N ARG A 6 -84.22 8.65 -9.13
CA ARG A 6 -82.93 9.32 -9.07
C ARG A 6 -81.86 8.38 -8.40
N THR A 7 -80.93 7.91 -9.16
CA THR A 7 -79.81 7.15 -8.63
C THR A 7 -78.70 8.15 -8.26
N PHE A 8 -78.33 8.25 -6.97
CA PHE A 8 -77.22 9.01 -6.49
C PHE A 8 -75.95 8.19 -6.73
N LEU A 9 -75.00 8.73 -7.54
CA LEU A 9 -73.67 8.21 -7.70
C LEU A 9 -72.77 8.81 -6.59
N LEU A 10 -72.38 7.99 -5.61
CA LEU A 10 -71.34 8.31 -4.63
C LEU A 10 -69.98 8.15 -5.29
N LEU A 11 -69.36 9.27 -5.60
CA LEU A 11 -67.93 9.28 -5.93
C LEU A 11 -67.11 9.06 -4.64
N SER A 12 -66.61 7.87 -4.45
CA SER A 12 -65.55 7.60 -3.45
C SER A 12 -64.23 8.11 -3.98
N ILE A 13 -63.74 9.23 -3.43
CA ILE A 13 -62.36 9.73 -3.65
C ILE A 13 -61.44 8.79 -2.89
N LEU A 14 -60.75 7.88 -3.61
CA LEU A 14 -59.64 7.14 -3.11
C LEU A 14 -58.45 8.09 -3.01
N SER A 15 -58.16 8.59 -1.81
CA SER A 15 -56.92 9.27 -1.49
C SER A 15 -55.80 8.23 -1.47
N VAL A 16 -55.04 8.17 -2.56
CA VAL A 16 -53.76 7.45 -2.59
C VAL A 16 -52.75 8.27 -1.76
N PRO A 17 -52.21 7.74 -0.67
CA PRO A 17 -51.11 8.43 0.01
C PRO A 17 -49.94 8.45 -0.94
N VAL A 18 -49.57 9.62 -1.46
CA VAL A 18 -48.26 9.85 -2.08
C VAL A 18 -47.23 9.68 -0.96
N LEU A 19 -46.65 8.48 -0.87
CA LEU A 19 -45.41 8.29 -0.14
C LEU A 19 -44.36 9.15 -0.84
N CYS A 20 -44.16 10.37 -0.33
CA CYS A 20 -42.92 11.09 -0.55
C CYS A 20 -41.78 10.25 0.09
N ALA A 21 -41.28 9.28 -0.66
CA ALA A 21 -39.94 8.80 -0.41
C ALA A 21 -39.05 10.04 -0.58
N THR A 22 -38.62 10.62 0.54
CA THR A 22 -37.49 11.55 0.55
C THR A 22 -36.33 10.78 -0.04
N ALA A 23 -36.12 10.93 -1.34
CA ALA A 23 -34.88 10.54 -1.97
C ALA A 23 -33.82 11.40 -1.26
N PHE A 24 -33.18 10.86 -0.21
CA PHE A 24 -31.90 11.34 0.20
C PHE A 24 -31.04 11.14 -1.03
N GLY A 25 -30.72 12.24 -1.73
CA GLY A 25 -29.81 12.22 -2.86
C GLY A 25 -28.54 11.51 -2.43
N GLN A 26 -28.01 10.62 -3.28
CA GLN A 26 -26.71 10.01 -3.00
C GLN A 26 -25.71 11.14 -2.71
N PRO A 27 -24.86 11.01 -1.66
CA PRO A 27 -23.88 12.03 -1.35
C PRO A 27 -22.97 12.24 -2.58
N GLY A 28 -22.62 13.48 -2.86
CA GLY A 28 -21.65 13.78 -3.91
C GLY A 28 -20.27 13.23 -3.53
N MET A 29 -19.40 13.00 -4.52
CA MET A 29 -18.03 12.51 -4.29
C MET A 29 -17.21 13.42 -3.36
N ASP A 30 -17.51 14.72 -3.35
CA ASP A 30 -16.84 15.71 -2.46
C ASP A 30 -17.60 15.91 -1.13
N SER A 31 -18.37 14.91 -0.70
CA SER A 31 -19.15 15.01 0.53
C SER A 31 -18.32 14.64 1.76
N PRO A 32 -18.62 15.25 2.95
CA PRO A 32 -17.99 14.86 4.21
C PRO A 32 -18.17 13.37 4.55
N GLU A 33 -19.22 12.72 4.03
CA GLU A 33 -19.46 11.30 4.22
C GLU A 33 -18.43 10.44 3.48
N VAL A 34 -18.11 10.77 2.23
CA VAL A 34 -17.04 10.11 1.44
C VAL A 34 -15.70 10.28 2.13
N ASP A 35 -15.38 11.51 2.55
CA ASP A 35 -14.16 11.80 3.32
C ASP A 35 -14.07 10.95 4.59
N SER A 36 -15.18 10.81 5.33
CA SER A 36 -15.23 10.01 6.56
C SER A 36 -14.94 8.54 6.30
N ILE A 37 -15.49 7.97 5.21
CA ILE A 37 -15.21 6.58 4.80
C ILE A 37 -13.72 6.43 4.47
N ILE A 38 -13.15 7.38 3.71
CA ILE A 38 -11.73 7.32 3.33
C ILE A 38 -10.83 7.40 4.56
N LEU A 39 -11.03 8.39 5.43
CA LEU A 39 -10.23 8.57 6.63
C LEU A 39 -10.31 7.36 7.56
N ARG A 40 -11.52 6.80 7.75
CA ARG A 40 -11.70 5.61 8.56
C ARG A 40 -11.00 4.39 7.94
N GLY A 41 -11.16 4.18 6.64
CA GLY A 41 -10.51 3.07 5.95
C GLY A 41 -8.97 3.19 5.99
N VAL A 42 -8.41 4.39 5.80
CA VAL A 42 -6.97 4.63 5.93
C VAL A 42 -6.50 4.33 7.37
N GLU A 43 -7.24 4.78 8.39
CA GLU A 43 -6.91 4.47 9.79
C GLU A 43 -6.93 2.95 10.06
N LEU A 44 -7.92 2.23 9.55
CA LEU A 44 -8.01 0.77 9.68
C LEU A 44 -6.81 0.06 9.02
N VAL A 45 -6.37 0.51 7.84
CA VAL A 45 -5.17 -0.03 7.17
C VAL A 45 -3.94 0.11 8.06
N HIS A 46 -3.76 1.28 8.68
CA HIS A 46 -2.62 1.53 9.55
C HIS A 46 -2.72 0.86 10.92
N ALA A 47 -3.94 0.55 11.38
CA ALA A 47 -4.22 -0.18 12.62
C ALA A 47 -4.24 -1.72 12.45
N ASP A 48 -3.63 -2.26 11.39
CA ASP A 48 -3.55 -3.71 11.08
C ASP A 48 -4.90 -4.40 10.86
N SER A 49 -5.92 -3.63 10.48
CA SER A 49 -7.27 -4.08 10.16
C SER A 49 -7.56 -3.96 8.66
N ALA A 50 -6.64 -4.46 7.83
CA ALA A 50 -6.70 -4.25 6.38
C ALA A 50 -7.96 -4.84 5.72
N LEU A 51 -8.49 -5.97 6.19
CA LEU A 51 -9.72 -6.53 5.64
C LEU A 51 -10.96 -5.75 6.09
N GLU A 52 -10.97 -5.19 7.30
CA GLU A 52 -12.01 -4.24 7.72
C GLU A 52 -11.96 -2.95 6.89
N ALA A 53 -10.77 -2.48 6.55
CA ALA A 53 -10.61 -1.36 5.62
C ALA A 53 -11.16 -1.67 4.23
N VAL A 54 -10.94 -2.89 3.72
CA VAL A 54 -11.54 -3.36 2.46
C VAL A 54 -13.07 -3.27 2.52
N GLU A 55 -13.70 -3.74 3.60
CA GLU A 55 -15.14 -3.65 3.75
C GLU A 55 -15.64 -2.19 3.89
N GLU A 56 -14.88 -1.33 4.56
CA GLU A 56 -15.18 0.09 4.63
C GLU A 56 -15.13 0.74 3.23
N PHE A 57 -14.08 0.47 2.45
CA PHE A 57 -13.95 1.02 1.09
C PHE A 57 -14.94 0.42 0.08
N LYS A 58 -15.42 -0.80 0.29
CA LYS A 58 -16.54 -1.37 -0.51
C LYS A 58 -17.82 -0.55 -0.42
N LYS A 59 -18.03 0.23 0.64
CA LYS A 59 -19.15 1.19 0.72
C LYS A 59 -19.04 2.25 -0.38
N LEU A 60 -17.83 2.72 -0.71
CA LEU A 60 -17.62 3.63 -1.84
C LEU A 60 -17.97 2.98 -3.17
N ILE A 61 -17.63 1.68 -3.35
CA ILE A 61 -18.03 0.94 -4.55
C ILE A 61 -19.55 0.81 -4.64
N GLY A 62 -20.22 0.54 -3.50
CA GLY A 62 -21.69 0.45 -3.45
C GLY A 62 -22.39 1.77 -3.78
N ASN A 63 -21.86 2.88 -3.25
CA ASN A 63 -22.42 4.21 -3.45
C ASN A 63 -22.07 4.80 -4.83
N PHE A 64 -20.86 4.49 -5.34
CA PHE A 64 -20.30 5.05 -6.58
C PHE A 64 -19.67 3.96 -7.46
N PRO A 65 -20.46 3.02 -8.01
CA PRO A 65 -19.94 1.85 -8.72
C PRO A 65 -19.21 2.17 -10.04
N ASP A 66 -19.41 3.35 -10.60
CA ASP A 66 -18.70 3.83 -11.81
C ASP A 66 -17.48 4.71 -11.50
N ASP A 67 -17.21 4.98 -10.23
CA ASP A 67 -16.06 5.77 -9.80
C ASP A 67 -14.84 4.89 -9.49
N PRO A 68 -13.61 5.31 -9.81
CA PRO A 68 -12.39 4.54 -9.53
C PRO A 68 -12.02 4.46 -8.04
N ILE A 69 -12.47 5.41 -7.21
CA ILE A 69 -11.97 5.64 -5.85
C ILE A 69 -12.09 4.41 -4.94
N GLY A 70 -13.26 3.79 -4.86
CA GLY A 70 -13.48 2.63 -4.00
C GLY A 70 -12.62 1.44 -4.40
N TYR A 71 -12.51 1.18 -5.70
CA TYR A 71 -11.67 0.11 -6.24
C TYR A 71 -10.18 0.36 -5.97
N PHE A 72 -9.73 1.62 -6.08
CA PHE A 72 -8.36 2.03 -5.77
C PHE A 72 -8.02 1.75 -4.30
N TYR A 73 -8.86 2.21 -3.35
CA TYR A 73 -8.59 2.03 -1.93
C TYR A 73 -8.67 0.57 -1.47
N VAL A 74 -9.60 -0.23 -2.01
CA VAL A 74 -9.62 -1.68 -1.77
C VAL A 74 -8.30 -2.31 -2.20
N SER A 75 -7.83 -2.00 -3.41
CA SER A 75 -6.56 -2.51 -3.91
C SER A 75 -5.37 -2.04 -3.07
N ALA A 76 -5.32 -0.76 -2.68
CA ALA A 76 -4.26 -0.22 -1.82
C ALA A 76 -4.22 -0.91 -0.45
N SER A 77 -5.38 -1.23 0.14
CA SER A 77 -5.47 -1.98 1.41
C SER A 77 -4.91 -3.39 1.28
N LEU A 78 -5.23 -4.10 0.20
CA LEU A 78 -4.69 -5.43 -0.08
C LEU A 78 -3.18 -5.40 -0.32
N GLN A 79 -2.66 -4.34 -0.99
CA GLN A 79 -1.22 -4.14 -1.15
C GLN A 79 -0.53 -3.97 0.21
N MET A 80 -1.09 -3.14 1.10
CA MET A 80 -0.52 -2.93 2.42
C MET A 80 -0.50 -4.23 3.24
N LEU A 81 -1.58 -5.02 3.19
CA LEU A 81 -1.64 -6.34 3.83
C LEU A 81 -0.53 -7.27 3.30
N MET A 82 -0.35 -7.30 1.97
CA MET A 82 0.73 -8.10 1.37
C MET A 82 2.11 -7.60 1.79
N ASP A 83 2.31 -6.30 1.91
CA ASP A 83 3.58 -5.71 2.34
C ASP A 83 3.84 -5.93 3.83
N ASP A 84 2.80 -5.89 4.69
CA ASP A 84 2.90 -6.17 6.12
C ASP A 84 3.30 -7.62 6.40
N PHE A 85 2.55 -8.57 5.83
CA PHE A 85 2.59 -9.98 6.21
C PHE A 85 3.28 -10.89 5.17
N ARG A 86 3.72 -10.35 4.04
CA ARG A 86 4.23 -11.13 2.89
C ARG A 86 3.21 -12.16 2.38
N ASN A 87 1.93 -11.89 2.62
CA ASN A 87 0.84 -12.78 2.24
C ASN A 87 0.30 -12.47 0.84
N TYR A 88 0.99 -12.98 -0.16
CA TYR A 88 0.65 -12.74 -1.57
C TYR A 88 -0.53 -13.56 -2.08
N THR A 89 -1.28 -14.26 -1.21
CA THR A 89 -2.53 -14.93 -1.60
C THR A 89 -3.60 -13.93 -2.06
N TYR A 90 -3.48 -12.66 -1.68
CA TYR A 90 -4.35 -11.57 -2.09
C TYR A 90 -3.95 -10.91 -3.43
N ALA A 91 -2.89 -11.38 -4.10
CA ALA A 91 -2.38 -10.74 -5.31
C ALA A 91 -3.38 -10.71 -6.47
N GLU A 92 -4.12 -11.79 -6.69
CA GLU A 92 -5.16 -11.86 -7.74
C GLU A 92 -6.32 -10.89 -7.44
N GLU A 93 -6.70 -10.77 -6.17
CA GLU A 93 -7.75 -9.84 -5.76
C GLU A 93 -7.29 -8.38 -5.89
N PHE A 94 -6.05 -8.10 -5.49
CA PHE A 94 -5.39 -6.82 -5.71
C PHE A 94 -5.41 -6.43 -7.19
N ASP A 95 -4.93 -7.31 -8.08
CA ASP A 95 -4.90 -7.06 -9.53
C ASP A 95 -6.30 -6.79 -10.09
N ARG A 96 -7.29 -7.57 -9.66
CA ARG A 96 -8.68 -7.40 -10.09
C ARG A 96 -9.23 -6.02 -9.74
N TYR A 97 -9.08 -5.58 -8.48
CA TYR A 97 -9.57 -4.26 -8.05
C TYR A 97 -8.78 -3.12 -8.69
N MET A 98 -7.47 -3.29 -8.88
CA MET A 98 -6.62 -2.33 -9.56
C MET A 98 -7.03 -2.15 -11.02
N ASP A 99 -7.27 -3.24 -11.74
CA ASP A 99 -7.74 -3.19 -13.14
C ASP A 99 -9.14 -2.57 -13.23
N MET A 100 -10.03 -2.83 -12.26
CA MET A 100 -11.33 -2.18 -12.20
C MET A 100 -11.19 -0.67 -11.98
N ALA A 101 -10.34 -0.21 -11.07
CA ALA A 101 -10.06 1.21 -10.85
C ALA A 101 -9.59 1.89 -12.15
N ILE A 102 -8.61 1.27 -12.83
CA ILE A 102 -8.07 1.78 -14.09
C ILE A 102 -9.17 1.83 -15.17
N LYS A 103 -9.94 0.76 -15.34
CA LYS A 103 -11.03 0.68 -16.34
C LYS A 103 -12.13 1.72 -16.10
N LYS A 104 -12.49 1.97 -14.82
CA LYS A 104 -13.47 2.99 -14.47
C LYS A 104 -12.93 4.40 -14.79
N ALA A 105 -11.67 4.67 -14.47
CA ALA A 105 -11.03 5.93 -14.80
C ALA A 105 -10.90 6.14 -16.33
N GLU A 106 -10.56 5.09 -17.09
CA GLU A 106 -10.52 5.15 -18.56
C GLU A 106 -11.89 5.48 -19.15
N LYS A 107 -12.96 4.83 -18.68
CA LYS A 107 -14.34 5.12 -19.11
C LYS A 107 -14.73 6.59 -18.83
N LYS A 108 -14.44 7.12 -17.63
CA LYS A 108 -14.70 8.54 -17.29
C LYS A 108 -13.88 9.48 -18.19
N LYS A 109 -12.64 9.10 -18.51
CA LYS A 109 -11.77 9.88 -19.41
C LYS A 109 -12.34 9.96 -20.83
N GLU A 110 -12.85 8.85 -21.38
CA GLU A 110 -13.49 8.82 -22.70
C GLU A 110 -14.74 9.71 -22.74
N GLN A 111 -15.44 9.86 -21.63
CA GLN A 111 -16.59 10.75 -21.49
C GLN A 111 -16.22 12.23 -21.29
N GLY A 112 -14.93 12.53 -21.11
CA GLY A 112 -14.45 13.91 -20.86
C GLY A 112 -14.77 14.44 -19.46
N ASN A 113 -15.10 13.56 -18.49
CA ASN A 113 -15.65 13.93 -17.18
C ASN A 113 -14.67 13.71 -16.00
N LEU A 114 -13.35 13.63 -16.25
CA LEU A 114 -12.37 13.45 -15.18
C LEU A 114 -12.14 14.74 -14.39
N THR A 115 -12.32 14.64 -13.08
CA THR A 115 -11.93 15.67 -12.09
C THR A 115 -10.45 15.54 -11.71
N ALA A 116 -9.92 16.48 -10.94
CA ALA A 116 -8.57 16.40 -10.36
C ALA A 116 -8.40 15.13 -9.49
N GLN A 117 -9.42 14.81 -8.68
CA GLN A 117 -9.42 13.61 -7.84
C GLN A 117 -9.45 12.32 -8.67
N ASP A 118 -10.23 12.27 -9.75
CA ASP A 118 -10.21 11.12 -10.65
C ASP A 118 -8.82 10.89 -11.24
N TYR A 119 -8.13 11.96 -11.63
CA TYR A 119 -6.76 11.87 -12.11
C TYR A 119 -5.76 11.43 -11.03
N LEU A 120 -5.97 11.81 -9.76
CA LEU A 120 -5.19 11.31 -8.62
C LEU A 120 -5.33 9.79 -8.50
N TYR A 121 -6.55 9.26 -8.45
CA TYR A 121 -6.79 7.82 -8.30
C TYR A 121 -6.37 7.03 -9.55
N PHE A 122 -6.56 7.59 -10.74
CA PHE A 122 -6.07 6.99 -11.96
C PHE A 122 -4.55 6.90 -12.00
N GLY A 123 -3.89 8.00 -11.67
CA GLY A 123 -2.42 8.05 -11.59
C GLY A 123 -1.87 7.11 -10.51
N GLY A 124 -2.51 7.08 -9.35
CA GLY A 124 -2.20 6.18 -8.25
C GLY A 124 -2.35 4.70 -8.67
N ALA A 125 -3.49 4.32 -9.25
CA ALA A 125 -3.75 2.96 -9.68
C ALA A 125 -2.72 2.48 -10.72
N VAL A 126 -2.45 3.29 -11.74
CA VAL A 126 -1.44 2.95 -12.77
C VAL A 126 -0.04 2.89 -12.14
N GLY A 127 0.28 3.78 -11.20
CA GLY A 127 1.55 3.78 -10.47
C GLY A 127 1.74 2.52 -9.62
N PHE A 128 0.74 2.12 -8.84
CA PHE A 128 0.77 0.88 -8.04
C PHE A 128 0.91 -0.36 -8.93
N ARG A 129 0.16 -0.44 -10.04
CA ARG A 129 0.35 -1.52 -11.02
C ARG A 129 1.78 -1.54 -11.58
N GLY A 130 2.37 -0.39 -11.79
CA GLY A 130 3.77 -0.27 -12.21
C GLY A 130 4.73 -0.84 -11.16
N ILE A 131 4.51 -0.55 -9.87
CA ILE A 131 5.30 -1.12 -8.77
C ILE A 131 5.16 -2.64 -8.75
N HIS A 132 3.94 -3.18 -8.83
CA HIS A 132 3.70 -4.63 -8.87
C HIS A 132 4.40 -5.31 -10.05
N LYS A 133 4.35 -4.71 -11.24
CA LYS A 133 5.12 -5.17 -12.41
C LYS A 133 6.62 -5.20 -12.17
N ALA A 134 7.17 -4.19 -11.47
CA ALA A 134 8.60 -4.17 -11.13
C ALA A 134 8.96 -5.31 -10.17
N LEU A 135 8.14 -5.57 -9.15
CA LEU A 135 8.34 -6.65 -8.18
C LEU A 135 8.27 -8.04 -8.83
N THR A 136 7.45 -8.20 -9.87
CA THR A 136 7.33 -9.45 -10.65
C THR A 136 8.33 -9.56 -11.81
N GLY A 137 9.27 -8.59 -11.94
CA GLY A 137 10.33 -8.61 -12.95
C GLY A 137 9.96 -8.02 -14.32
N ASN A 138 8.73 -7.52 -14.50
CA ASN A 138 8.31 -6.85 -15.72
C ASN A 138 8.72 -5.36 -15.72
N TRP A 139 10.03 -5.11 -15.84
CA TRP A 139 10.62 -3.77 -15.75
C TRP A 139 10.15 -2.81 -16.85
N MET A 140 9.93 -3.31 -18.07
CA MET A 140 9.42 -2.48 -19.16
C MET A 140 7.98 -2.03 -18.91
N GLY A 141 7.12 -2.96 -18.48
CA GLY A 141 5.74 -2.63 -18.10
C GLY A 141 5.69 -1.66 -16.92
N ALA A 142 6.56 -1.84 -15.93
CA ALA A 142 6.70 -0.93 -14.79
C ALA A 142 7.10 0.49 -15.22
N PHE A 143 8.05 0.61 -16.13
CA PHE A 143 8.50 1.90 -16.65
C PHE A 143 7.37 2.64 -17.40
N VAL A 144 6.65 1.92 -18.27
CA VAL A 144 5.52 2.49 -19.02
C VAL A 144 4.40 2.95 -18.08
N ASP A 145 4.03 2.13 -17.09
CA ASP A 145 3.00 2.50 -16.11
C ASP A 145 3.47 3.66 -15.23
N GLY A 146 4.74 3.68 -14.82
CA GLY A 146 5.30 4.80 -14.07
C GLY A 146 5.21 6.14 -14.82
N LEU A 147 5.51 6.15 -16.12
CA LEU A 147 5.36 7.35 -16.97
C LEU A 147 3.90 7.77 -17.11
N LYS A 148 2.99 6.82 -17.32
CA LYS A 148 1.55 7.11 -17.45
C LYS A 148 0.98 7.62 -16.13
N GLY A 149 1.28 6.95 -15.01
CA GLY A 149 0.85 7.36 -13.67
C GLY A 149 1.31 8.78 -13.35
N LYS A 150 2.60 9.09 -13.60
CA LYS A 150 3.12 10.45 -13.46
C LYS A 150 2.31 11.46 -14.28
N GLY A 151 2.04 11.17 -15.55
CA GLY A 151 1.29 12.09 -16.42
C GLY A 151 -0.13 12.35 -15.92
N TYR A 152 -0.81 11.36 -15.35
CA TYR A 152 -2.12 11.55 -14.74
C TYR A 152 -2.04 12.39 -13.44
N LEU A 153 -1.04 12.15 -12.61
CA LEU A 153 -0.82 12.93 -11.39
C LEU A 153 -0.48 14.39 -11.71
N GLU A 154 0.32 14.66 -12.74
CA GLU A 154 0.57 16.03 -13.22
C GLU A 154 -0.71 16.68 -13.71
N LYS A 155 -1.58 15.92 -14.40
CA LYS A 155 -2.87 16.45 -14.85
C LYS A 155 -3.81 16.77 -13.68
N ALA A 156 -3.76 16.01 -12.60
CA ALA A 156 -4.50 16.32 -11.38
C ALA A 156 -4.09 17.69 -10.83
N LEU A 157 -2.77 17.99 -10.74
CA LEU A 157 -2.27 19.29 -10.27
C LEU A 157 -2.53 20.45 -11.24
N GLU A 158 -2.63 20.19 -12.55
CA GLU A 158 -3.05 21.21 -13.52
C GLU A 158 -4.51 21.66 -13.27
N LEU A 159 -5.36 20.74 -12.82
CA LEU A 159 -6.77 21.00 -12.53
C LEU A 159 -6.99 21.55 -11.12
N ASP A 160 -6.24 21.04 -10.14
CA ASP A 160 -6.29 21.49 -8.75
C ASP A 160 -4.87 21.49 -8.15
N PRO A 161 -4.21 22.66 -8.12
CA PRO A 161 -2.86 22.80 -7.54
C PRO A 161 -2.81 22.57 -6.02
N GLU A 162 -3.96 22.58 -5.31
CA GLU A 162 -4.07 22.37 -3.86
C GLU A 162 -4.42 20.91 -3.50
N LEU A 163 -4.53 20.01 -4.47
CA LEU A 163 -4.72 18.58 -4.23
C LEU A 163 -3.41 17.94 -3.73
N TYR A 164 -3.07 18.23 -2.47
CA TYR A 164 -1.76 17.91 -1.88
C TYR A 164 -1.47 16.39 -1.78
N ASP A 165 -2.47 15.52 -1.82
CA ASP A 165 -2.27 14.06 -1.85
C ASP A 165 -1.53 13.59 -3.12
N VAL A 166 -1.61 14.33 -4.21
CA VAL A 166 -0.89 14.05 -5.47
C VAL A 166 0.63 14.07 -5.27
N TYR A 167 1.11 14.96 -4.39
CA TYR A 167 2.54 15.16 -4.17
C TYR A 167 3.24 13.93 -3.60
N TYR A 168 2.54 13.06 -2.86
CA TYR A 168 3.06 11.77 -2.43
C TYR A 168 3.47 10.88 -3.62
N GLY A 169 2.57 10.71 -4.58
CA GLY A 169 2.82 9.88 -5.77
C GLY A 169 3.89 10.45 -6.69
N LEU A 170 3.83 11.76 -6.98
CA LEU A 170 4.84 12.43 -7.80
C LEU A 170 6.21 12.47 -7.13
N GLY A 171 6.26 12.73 -5.83
CA GLY A 171 7.49 12.73 -5.05
C GLY A 171 8.16 11.37 -5.06
N SER A 172 7.38 10.31 -4.82
CA SER A 172 7.86 8.92 -4.90
C SER A 172 8.39 8.60 -6.30
N TYR A 173 7.68 8.96 -7.36
CA TYR A 173 8.14 8.76 -8.74
C TYR A 173 9.48 9.47 -9.00
N HIS A 174 9.61 10.75 -8.63
CA HIS A 174 10.84 11.51 -8.86
C HIS A 174 12.04 10.93 -8.13
N PHE A 175 11.85 10.52 -6.87
CA PHE A 175 12.93 9.94 -6.08
C PHE A 175 13.38 8.59 -6.67
N TRP A 176 12.45 7.62 -6.81
CA TRP A 176 12.81 6.26 -7.23
C TRP A 176 13.30 6.18 -8.67
N LYS A 177 12.75 6.99 -9.58
CA LYS A 177 13.27 7.12 -10.94
C LYS A 177 14.71 7.61 -10.91
N SER A 178 15.02 8.67 -10.16
CA SER A 178 16.37 9.24 -10.11
C SER A 178 17.36 8.28 -9.46
N LEU A 179 16.95 7.54 -8.43
CA LEU A 179 17.78 6.53 -7.80
C LEU A 179 18.13 5.38 -8.75
N LYS A 180 17.13 4.83 -9.45
CA LYS A 180 17.34 3.72 -10.40
C LYS A 180 18.08 4.15 -11.66
N SER A 181 17.92 5.39 -12.11
CA SER A 181 18.62 5.92 -13.27
C SER A 181 20.13 6.13 -13.05
N LYS A 182 20.63 6.08 -11.81
CA LYS A 182 22.07 6.06 -11.51
C LYS A 182 22.80 4.88 -12.19
N ILE A 183 22.11 3.81 -12.52
CA ILE A 183 22.66 2.70 -13.33
C ILE A 183 23.06 3.21 -14.73
N PHE A 184 22.41 4.29 -15.21
CA PHE A 184 22.65 4.94 -16.50
C PHE A 184 23.38 6.30 -16.33
N TRP A 185 24.23 6.45 -15.28
CA TRP A 185 24.93 7.70 -14.93
C TRP A 185 25.76 8.31 -16.08
N TRP A 186 26.08 7.51 -17.08
CA TRP A 186 26.81 7.92 -18.29
C TRP A 186 25.91 8.58 -19.34
N LEU A 187 24.57 8.58 -19.17
CA LEU A 187 23.64 9.30 -20.06
C LEU A 187 23.55 10.77 -19.60
N PRO A 188 23.94 11.74 -20.44
CA PRO A 188 24.10 13.15 -20.04
C PRO A 188 22.78 13.90 -19.76
N PHE A 189 21.62 13.22 -19.82
CA PHE A 189 20.30 13.88 -19.72
C PHE A 189 19.43 13.39 -18.55
N VAL A 190 20.00 12.66 -17.59
CA VAL A 190 19.22 12.19 -16.44
C VAL A 190 19.43 13.14 -15.26
N ALA A 191 18.52 14.12 -15.11
CA ALA A 191 18.53 14.99 -13.94
C ALA A 191 18.27 14.22 -12.65
N ASP A 192 19.08 14.47 -11.61
CA ASP A 192 18.83 13.97 -10.26
C ASP A 192 17.72 14.79 -9.59
N ASN A 193 16.51 14.25 -9.57
CA ASN A 193 15.34 14.88 -8.97
C ASN A 193 15.00 14.31 -7.58
N ARG A 194 15.95 13.63 -6.89
CA ARG A 194 15.68 13.01 -5.58
C ARG A 194 15.26 14.03 -4.54
N GLN A 195 15.96 15.18 -4.45
CA GLN A 195 15.60 16.22 -3.50
C GLN A 195 14.20 16.80 -3.79
N LYS A 196 13.89 17.07 -5.07
CA LYS A 196 12.54 17.47 -5.48
C LYS A 196 11.49 16.45 -5.02
N GLY A 197 11.76 15.15 -5.19
CA GLY A 197 10.89 14.08 -4.74
C GLY A 197 10.65 14.12 -3.23
N ILE A 198 11.70 14.29 -2.44
CA ILE A 198 11.63 14.41 -0.97
C ILE A 198 10.79 15.63 -0.56
N ASP A 199 10.99 16.78 -1.19
CA ASP A 199 10.27 18.01 -0.86
C ASP A 199 8.76 17.90 -1.19
N MET A 200 8.43 17.22 -2.30
CA MET A 200 7.05 16.90 -2.65
C MET A 200 6.39 15.97 -1.61
N ILE A 201 7.08 14.91 -1.17
CA ILE A 201 6.56 14.01 -0.14
C ILE A 201 6.34 14.77 1.18
N LYS A 202 7.26 15.64 1.58
CA LYS A 202 7.10 16.48 2.78
C LYS A 202 5.87 17.39 2.67
N LEU A 203 5.61 17.96 1.51
CA LEU A 203 4.43 18.79 1.28
C LEU A 203 3.13 17.97 1.43
N SER A 204 3.13 16.71 0.97
CA SER A 204 2.02 15.80 1.17
C SER A 204 1.83 15.41 2.65
N ILE A 205 2.92 15.26 3.43
CA ILE A 205 2.83 15.04 4.88
C ILE A 205 2.19 16.24 5.59
N GLU A 206 2.56 17.46 5.18
CA GLU A 206 2.12 18.69 5.83
C GLU A 206 0.66 19.05 5.49
N LYS A 207 0.25 18.83 4.24
CA LYS A 207 -1.02 19.35 3.70
C LYS A 207 -1.93 18.30 3.09
N GLY A 208 -1.45 17.08 2.84
CA GLY A 208 -2.26 16.00 2.27
C GLY A 208 -3.39 15.59 3.22
N LYS A 209 -4.55 15.34 2.67
CA LYS A 209 -5.75 14.99 3.43
C LYS A 209 -5.79 13.50 3.79
N PHE A 210 -5.39 12.65 2.86
CA PHE A 210 -5.52 11.20 2.98
C PHE A 210 -4.18 10.46 2.94
N SER A 211 -3.14 11.04 2.35
CA SER A 211 -1.85 10.39 2.08
C SER A 211 -0.75 10.67 3.10
N ALA A 212 -1.03 11.48 4.13
CA ALA A 212 0.01 11.93 5.06
C ALA A 212 0.77 10.78 5.74
N GLU A 213 0.08 9.75 6.23
CA GLU A 213 0.72 8.60 6.88
C GLU A 213 1.52 7.75 5.89
N ASP A 214 0.98 7.49 4.70
CA ASP A 214 1.71 6.78 3.63
C ASP A 214 2.94 7.55 3.15
N ALA A 215 2.83 8.88 3.09
CA ALA A 215 3.94 9.76 2.76
C ALA A 215 5.06 9.73 3.82
N LYS A 216 4.73 9.62 5.12
CA LYS A 216 5.71 9.40 6.19
C LYS A 216 6.43 8.07 6.02
N LEU A 217 5.71 6.98 5.75
CA LEU A 217 6.30 5.66 5.50
C LEU A 217 7.24 5.67 4.28
N ALA A 218 6.82 6.33 3.20
CA ALA A 218 7.66 6.50 2.01
C ALA A 218 8.93 7.30 2.32
N LEU A 219 8.83 8.35 3.12
CA LEU A 219 9.98 9.18 3.51
C LEU A 219 10.96 8.41 4.40
N VAL A 220 10.47 7.56 5.31
CA VAL A 220 11.31 6.63 6.09
C VAL A 220 12.11 5.73 5.15
N ARG A 221 11.46 5.07 4.18
CA ARG A 221 12.16 4.22 3.19
C ARG A 221 13.23 4.99 2.42
N ILE A 222 12.94 6.24 2.03
CA ILE A 222 13.87 7.12 1.34
C ILE A 222 15.08 7.42 2.21
N TRP A 223 14.88 7.75 3.49
CA TRP A 223 15.99 8.03 4.41
C TRP A 223 16.84 6.80 4.71
N VAL A 224 16.24 5.61 4.85
CA VAL A 224 16.98 4.35 4.97
C VAL A 224 17.85 4.13 3.73
N GLU A 225 17.29 4.26 2.52
CA GLU A 225 18.02 4.12 1.25
C GLU A 225 19.16 5.13 1.10
N ASN A 226 18.96 6.35 1.59
CA ASN A 226 19.99 7.40 1.61
C ASN A 226 20.99 7.26 2.78
N LYS A 227 20.81 6.29 3.70
CA LYS A 227 21.56 6.12 4.95
C LYS A 227 21.45 7.30 5.91
N GLU A 228 20.35 8.01 5.86
CA GLU A 228 20.00 9.11 6.78
C GLU A 228 19.24 8.53 8.00
N TYR A 229 19.87 7.61 8.72
CA TYR A 229 19.23 6.77 9.73
C TYR A 229 18.63 7.57 10.89
N ASP A 230 19.26 8.65 11.33
CA ASP A 230 18.74 9.49 12.43
C ASP A 230 17.36 10.06 12.07
N LYS A 231 17.18 10.51 10.82
CA LYS A 231 15.89 11.01 10.34
C LYS A 231 14.87 9.89 10.23
N ALA A 232 15.29 8.72 9.74
CA ALA A 232 14.44 7.55 9.66
C ALA A 232 13.95 7.13 11.05
N PHE A 233 14.84 7.01 12.05
CA PHE A 233 14.49 6.66 13.42
C PHE A 233 13.53 7.65 14.06
N ALA A 234 13.78 8.95 13.91
CA ALA A 234 12.90 9.98 14.47
C ALA A 234 11.45 9.87 13.94
N MET A 235 11.28 9.64 12.62
CA MET A 235 9.97 9.44 12.02
C MET A 235 9.34 8.10 12.40
N ILE A 236 10.13 7.04 12.49
CA ILE A 236 9.67 5.72 12.95
C ILE A 236 9.16 5.83 14.39
N ASP A 237 9.86 6.54 15.27
CA ASP A 237 9.43 6.74 16.66
C ASP A 237 8.11 7.51 16.75
N GLU A 238 7.89 8.49 15.86
CA GLU A 238 6.60 9.19 15.74
C GLU A 238 5.49 8.21 15.31
N LEU A 239 5.72 7.45 14.23
CA LEU A 239 4.74 6.48 13.72
C LEU A 239 4.42 5.37 14.72
N ARG A 240 5.41 4.88 15.46
CA ARG A 240 5.21 3.83 16.48
C ARG A 240 4.44 4.28 17.72
N LYS A 241 4.40 5.57 18.02
CA LYS A 241 3.50 6.09 19.08
C LYS A 241 2.03 5.85 18.71
N LYS A 242 1.69 5.93 17.44
CA LYS A 242 0.32 5.73 16.94
C LYS A 242 0.07 4.25 16.56
N TYR A 243 1.07 3.59 15.96
CA TYR A 243 1.00 2.23 15.41
C TYR A 243 2.15 1.35 15.94
N PRO A 244 2.14 0.96 17.22
CA PRO A 244 3.31 0.39 17.91
C PRO A 244 3.81 -0.94 17.32
N ASN A 245 2.92 -1.77 16.85
CA ASN A 245 3.23 -3.14 16.40
C ASN A 245 2.99 -3.35 14.89
N LYS A 246 2.80 -2.26 14.13
CA LYS A 246 2.54 -2.39 12.69
C LYS A 246 3.72 -3.07 11.98
N PRO A 247 3.51 -4.22 11.32
CA PRO A 247 4.60 -5.01 10.75
C PRO A 247 5.45 -4.23 9.76
N PHE A 248 4.84 -3.40 8.89
CA PHE A 248 5.59 -2.61 7.91
C PHE A 248 6.57 -1.63 8.58
N ILE A 249 6.17 -0.99 9.69
CA ILE A 249 7.04 -0.10 10.45
C ILE A 249 8.17 -0.88 11.13
N LEU A 250 7.87 -2.07 11.67
CA LEU A 250 8.88 -2.95 12.27
C LEU A 250 9.87 -3.47 11.23
N TRP A 251 9.41 -3.81 10.02
CA TRP A 251 10.30 -4.15 8.89
C TRP A 251 11.29 -3.02 8.59
N LEU A 252 10.80 -1.77 8.47
CA LEU A 252 11.63 -0.61 8.19
C LEU A 252 12.62 -0.32 9.32
N LEU A 253 12.18 -0.42 10.58
CA LEU A 253 13.03 -0.21 11.75
C LEU A 253 14.15 -1.25 11.82
N ALA A 254 13.80 -2.53 11.73
CA ALA A 254 14.76 -3.62 11.81
C ALA A 254 15.80 -3.55 10.67
N GLN A 255 15.35 -3.22 9.45
CA GLN A 255 16.25 -3.01 8.32
C GLN A 255 17.19 -1.83 8.57
N ALA A 256 16.68 -0.68 9.00
CA ALA A 256 17.50 0.50 9.30
C ALA A 256 18.54 0.21 10.40
N GLN A 257 18.14 -0.49 11.45
CA GLN A 257 19.03 -0.90 12.53
C GLN A 257 20.12 -1.87 12.05
N LEU A 258 19.76 -2.87 11.23
CA LEU A 258 20.73 -3.82 10.66
C LEU A 258 21.74 -3.10 9.77
N GLU A 259 21.29 -2.25 8.85
CA GLU A 259 22.16 -1.50 7.94
C GLU A 259 23.04 -0.50 8.67
N ASN A 260 22.57 0.07 9.79
CA ASN A 260 23.33 0.94 10.68
C ASN A 260 24.17 0.18 11.73
N GLN A 261 24.30 -1.14 11.61
CA GLN A 261 25.08 -2.01 12.50
C GLN A 261 24.62 -2.01 13.98
N MET A 262 23.39 -1.61 14.23
CA MET A 262 22.74 -1.67 15.56
C MET A 262 22.16 -3.08 15.79
N TYR A 263 23.03 -4.08 15.84
CA TYR A 263 22.62 -5.50 15.79
C TYR A 263 21.69 -5.92 16.92
N ASP A 264 21.95 -5.48 18.16
CA ASP A 264 21.07 -5.83 19.30
C ASP A 264 19.66 -5.24 19.14
N GLY A 265 19.59 -3.98 18.66
CA GLY A 265 18.31 -3.35 18.32
C GLY A 265 17.59 -4.09 17.21
N ALA A 266 18.30 -4.44 16.13
CA ALA A 266 17.72 -5.18 15.01
C ALA A 266 17.20 -6.56 15.43
N ILE A 267 17.95 -7.31 16.25
CA ILE A 267 17.51 -8.60 16.81
C ILE A 267 16.21 -8.43 17.59
N SER A 268 16.17 -7.48 18.54
CA SER A 268 14.98 -7.22 19.33
C SER A 268 13.78 -6.84 18.46
N THR A 269 14.00 -5.99 17.45
CA THR A 269 12.91 -5.57 16.54
C THR A 269 12.43 -6.73 15.66
N TYR A 270 13.32 -7.57 15.13
CA TYR A 270 12.90 -8.76 14.37
C TYR A 270 12.18 -9.79 15.23
N GLN A 271 12.49 -9.91 16.52
CA GLN A 271 11.75 -10.78 17.45
C GLN A 271 10.32 -10.26 17.66
N VAL A 272 10.15 -8.96 17.90
CA VAL A 272 8.80 -8.34 17.99
C VAL A 272 8.04 -8.49 16.68
N LEU A 273 8.69 -8.27 15.54
CA LEU A 273 8.09 -8.47 14.23
C LEU A 273 7.66 -9.93 14.02
N PHE A 274 8.52 -10.89 14.40
CA PHE A 274 8.20 -12.31 14.30
C PHE A 274 6.93 -12.67 15.10
N GLU A 275 6.81 -12.17 16.33
CA GLU A 275 5.62 -12.36 17.15
C GLU A 275 4.39 -11.72 16.49
N ALA A 276 4.51 -10.48 15.97
CA ALA A 276 3.42 -9.80 15.29
C ALA A 276 2.95 -10.56 14.04
N LEU A 277 3.89 -11.12 13.26
CA LEU A 277 3.55 -11.90 12.07
C LEU A 277 2.87 -13.22 12.41
N THR A 278 3.42 -13.96 13.40
CA THR A 278 2.96 -15.34 13.70
C THR A 278 1.68 -15.39 14.53
N SER A 279 1.37 -14.34 15.29
CA SER A 279 0.12 -14.21 16.05
C SER A 279 -1.05 -13.60 15.24
N SER A 280 -0.79 -13.07 14.06
CA SER A 280 -1.78 -12.40 13.23
C SER A 280 -2.72 -13.37 12.52
N PRO A 281 -4.02 -13.03 12.35
CA PRO A 281 -4.92 -13.77 11.47
C PRO A 281 -4.48 -13.73 9.99
N TYR A 282 -3.59 -12.81 9.62
CA TYR A 282 -3.03 -12.67 8.26
C TYR A 282 -1.71 -13.44 8.08
N TYR A 283 -1.33 -14.26 9.07
CA TYR A 283 -0.12 -15.05 9.02
C TYR A 283 0.07 -15.77 7.68
N HIS A 284 1.30 -15.70 7.19
CA HIS A 284 1.73 -16.48 6.03
C HIS A 284 3.18 -16.95 6.19
N PRO A 285 3.52 -18.21 5.84
CA PRO A 285 4.87 -18.73 5.99
C PRO A 285 5.98 -17.90 5.33
N ALA A 286 5.69 -17.22 4.23
CA ALA A 286 6.67 -16.37 3.56
C ALA A 286 7.16 -15.20 4.45
N GLY A 287 6.26 -14.58 5.22
CA GLY A 287 6.63 -13.53 6.18
C GLY A 287 7.51 -14.04 7.30
N GLU A 288 7.17 -15.21 7.85
CA GLU A 288 8.00 -15.88 8.87
C GLU A 288 9.40 -16.20 8.33
N VAL A 289 9.48 -16.83 7.17
CA VAL A 289 10.76 -17.23 6.56
C VAL A 289 11.64 -16.01 6.24
N GLU A 290 11.06 -14.94 5.73
CA GLU A 290 11.78 -13.68 5.48
C GLU A 290 12.29 -13.07 6.79
N CYS A 291 11.44 -12.98 7.82
CA CYS A 291 11.82 -12.46 9.14
C CYS A 291 12.96 -13.27 9.77
N ARG A 292 12.84 -14.59 9.80
CA ARG A 292 13.91 -15.48 10.28
C ARG A 292 15.20 -15.33 9.50
N TYR A 293 15.13 -15.13 8.18
CA TYR A 293 16.34 -14.92 7.38
C TYR A 293 17.08 -13.65 7.79
N PHE A 294 16.38 -12.53 7.96
CA PHE A 294 17.02 -11.31 8.39
C PHE A 294 17.51 -11.37 9.84
N LEU A 295 16.80 -12.07 10.70
CA LEU A 295 17.26 -12.38 12.06
C LEU A 295 18.54 -13.22 12.04
N ALA A 296 18.59 -14.28 11.23
CA ALA A 296 19.79 -15.10 11.01
C ALA A 296 20.96 -14.27 10.49
N LEU A 297 20.71 -13.39 9.52
CA LEU A 297 21.71 -12.50 8.97
C LEU A 297 22.24 -11.53 10.03
N THR A 298 21.35 -10.98 10.86
CA THR A 298 21.75 -10.06 11.96
C THR A 298 22.64 -10.76 12.98
N TYR A 299 22.29 -11.99 13.39
CA TYR A 299 23.15 -12.80 14.26
C TYR A 299 24.51 -13.09 13.62
N TYR A 300 24.52 -13.41 12.30
CA TYR A 300 25.77 -13.63 11.58
C TYR A 300 26.67 -12.39 11.58
N GLU A 301 26.13 -11.21 11.27
CA GLU A 301 26.87 -9.95 11.28
C GLU A 301 27.36 -9.59 12.70
N LYS A 302 26.62 -9.94 13.73
CA LYS A 302 27.02 -9.82 15.13
C LYS A 302 28.07 -10.86 15.55
N ARG A 303 28.38 -11.85 14.67
CA ARG A 303 29.25 -13.02 14.92
C ARG A 303 28.70 -14.02 15.93
N ASP A 304 27.40 -14.02 16.18
CA ASP A 304 26.69 -15.06 16.94
C ASP A 304 26.27 -16.19 15.98
N PHE A 305 27.25 -17.04 15.65
CA PHE A 305 27.06 -18.09 14.65
C PHE A 305 26.14 -19.21 15.13
N GLU A 306 26.02 -19.42 16.43
CA GLU A 306 25.13 -20.41 17.01
C GLU A 306 23.66 -19.99 16.76
N GLN A 307 23.29 -18.79 17.17
CA GLN A 307 21.92 -18.27 16.96
C GLN A 307 21.60 -18.11 15.48
N SER A 308 22.57 -17.64 14.68
CA SER A 308 22.42 -17.59 13.22
C SER A 308 22.10 -18.95 12.62
N SER A 309 22.84 -20.00 13.06
CA SER A 309 22.62 -21.37 12.61
C SER A 309 21.23 -21.88 12.99
N ALA A 310 20.78 -21.64 14.22
CA ALA A 310 19.46 -22.05 14.70
C ALA A 310 18.32 -21.45 13.84
N GLN A 311 18.42 -20.16 13.51
CA GLN A 311 17.44 -19.54 12.61
C GLN A 311 17.48 -20.12 11.19
N VAL A 312 18.67 -20.40 10.65
CA VAL A 312 18.81 -21.06 9.34
C VAL A 312 18.19 -22.46 9.35
N ASP A 313 18.34 -23.24 10.43
CA ASP A 313 17.70 -24.56 10.55
C ASP A 313 16.18 -24.45 10.53
N SER A 314 15.63 -23.48 11.26
CA SER A 314 14.20 -23.18 11.24
C SER A 314 13.68 -22.83 9.84
N ILE A 315 14.45 -22.05 9.06
CA ILE A 315 14.09 -21.71 7.67
C ILE A 315 14.08 -22.96 6.78
N LEU A 316 15.09 -23.82 6.94
CA LEU A 316 15.21 -25.03 6.10
C LEU A 316 14.09 -26.04 6.34
N ALA A 317 13.39 -25.97 7.48
CA ALA A 317 12.20 -26.79 7.75
C ALA A 317 11.03 -26.47 6.79
N PHE A 318 10.99 -25.27 6.18
CA PHE A 318 9.97 -24.86 5.19
C PHE A 318 10.27 -25.39 3.77
N ALA A 319 11.15 -26.37 3.59
CA ALA A 319 11.52 -26.85 2.26
C ALA A 319 10.34 -27.42 1.46
N GLU A 320 9.36 -28.04 2.12
CA GLU A 320 8.15 -28.56 1.45
C GLU A 320 7.23 -27.39 1.00
N ASP A 321 7.08 -26.35 1.81
CA ASP A 321 6.25 -25.17 1.51
C ASP A 321 6.81 -24.36 0.34
N SER A 322 8.13 -24.47 0.08
CA SER A 322 8.79 -23.75 -1.02
C SER A 322 8.37 -24.23 -2.41
N LYS A 323 7.88 -25.46 -2.56
CA LYS A 323 7.54 -26.07 -3.84
C LYS A 323 6.52 -25.26 -4.65
N ASN A 324 5.66 -24.52 -3.96
CA ASN A 324 4.60 -23.72 -4.57
C ASN A 324 4.68 -22.22 -4.22
N ASN A 325 5.77 -21.79 -3.55
CA ASN A 325 5.92 -20.40 -3.12
C ASN A 325 7.33 -19.86 -3.42
N LYS A 326 7.43 -19.05 -4.48
CA LYS A 326 8.70 -18.46 -4.94
C LYS A 326 9.37 -17.55 -3.89
N ALA A 327 8.60 -16.91 -3.00
CA ALA A 327 9.16 -16.07 -1.96
C ALA A 327 9.87 -16.94 -0.91
N ILE A 328 9.26 -18.06 -0.49
CA ILE A 328 9.87 -19.03 0.41
C ILE A 328 11.12 -19.65 -0.25
N GLU A 329 11.00 -20.09 -1.51
CA GLU A 329 12.14 -20.65 -2.27
C GLU A 329 13.34 -19.70 -2.29
N HIS A 330 13.08 -18.41 -2.57
CA HIS A 330 14.12 -17.38 -2.59
C HIS A 330 14.88 -17.27 -1.26
N PHE A 331 14.17 -17.25 -0.13
CA PHE A 331 14.80 -17.15 1.19
C PHE A 331 15.43 -18.44 1.64
N LEU A 332 14.92 -19.61 1.25
CA LEU A 332 15.59 -20.90 1.43
C LEU A 332 16.96 -20.92 0.77
N ASP A 333 17.06 -20.46 -0.46
CA ASP A 333 18.35 -20.40 -1.16
C ASP A 333 19.34 -19.41 -0.52
N LYS A 334 18.83 -18.29 -0.02
CA LYS A 334 19.64 -17.35 0.78
C LYS A 334 20.12 -18.00 2.08
N ALA A 335 19.25 -18.74 2.79
CA ALA A 335 19.57 -19.44 4.02
C ALA A 335 20.66 -20.53 3.80
N LYS A 336 20.53 -21.31 2.71
CA LYS A 336 21.60 -22.28 2.31
C LYS A 336 22.95 -21.62 2.05
N LYS A 337 22.94 -20.44 1.42
CA LYS A 337 24.17 -19.65 1.20
C LYS A 337 24.75 -19.13 2.52
N LEU A 338 23.90 -18.63 3.41
CA LEU A 338 24.30 -18.16 4.74
C LEU A 338 24.87 -19.32 5.58
N ARG A 339 24.28 -20.51 5.54
CA ARG A 339 24.81 -21.72 6.18
C ARG A 339 26.26 -22.01 5.76
N LYS A 340 26.54 -21.91 4.46
CA LYS A 340 27.91 -22.12 3.96
C LYS A 340 28.90 -21.12 4.52
N LYS A 341 28.48 -19.85 4.68
CA LYS A 341 29.32 -18.81 5.29
C LYS A 341 29.57 -19.11 6.77
N ILE A 342 28.53 -19.41 7.54
CA ILE A 342 28.64 -19.79 8.97
C ILE A 342 29.64 -20.94 9.13
N ASN A 343 29.48 -22.04 8.37
CA ASN A 343 30.34 -23.19 8.44
C ASN A 343 31.81 -22.90 8.09
N LYS A 344 32.07 -21.88 7.27
CA LYS A 344 33.45 -21.44 6.95
C LYS A 344 34.05 -20.69 8.14
N GLU A 345 33.33 -19.74 8.72
CA GLU A 345 33.80 -18.95 9.87
C GLU A 345 34.06 -19.84 11.09
N THR A 346 33.17 -20.80 11.39
CA THR A 346 33.29 -21.71 12.55
C THR A 346 34.39 -22.76 12.41
N LYS A 347 34.92 -23.00 11.18
CA LYS A 347 36.03 -23.92 10.96
C LYS A 347 37.40 -23.22 11.02
N THR A 348 37.41 -21.91 10.89
CA THR A 348 38.63 -21.11 10.83
C THR A 348 38.95 -20.38 12.14
N GLY A 349 38.05 -20.37 13.10
CA GLY A 349 38.23 -19.90 14.48
C GLY A 349 38.28 -21.05 15.47
#